data_2090bed0f743cc7769c1b3dd45d53231
#
_entry.id   2090bed0f743cc7769c1b3dd45d53231
#
_cell.length_a   1.000
_cell.length_b   1.000
_cell.length_c   1.000
_cell.angle_alpha   90.00
_cell.angle_beta   90.00
_cell.angle_gamma   90.00
#
_symmetry.space_group_name_H-M   'P 1'
#
loop_
_entity.id
_entity.type
_entity.pdbx_description
1 polymer ?
#
loop_
_entity_poly.entity_id
_entity_poly.type
_entity_poly.pdbx_seq_one_letter_code
_entity_poly.pdbx_strand_id
1 'polypeptide(L)'
;MNLYWWGIFSLNLLLSAGMMLTYLSRRGSKNDALSPKESDSTDKRVLVIIPAKGVDYELDKNLASIRDQDFEKFDIVSVVDSEEDQAVSFLKREGINFIISTGDCAKCSGKVKAICSALVKFPEYDYYVIADSDIRVQPSWLSGLIGSLSDTTIGVSTTFPIFFPDGGFWTKVKMFWGLVGQSMMESNLTKFVWGGSMAFRGALLDKESLKFFSESVSDDIAILKISKEKGLKISYVPESRPRIYSNDDFPTFLEWSSRQTAFSIYSTNNTFRFGIIYYTVAAYLVISSLVFAVFVNGIFLLFLLPYIVNSVNSQMKVPVKVWYFLSVTFILPYIYIWNLIVGMVRKKVHWRGSVYSLSKD
;
A
#
# COMPACT_ATOMS: atom_id res chain seq x y z
N MET A 1 -24.74 40.10 -4.19
CA MET A 1 -23.64 39.49 -4.95
C MET A 1 -23.77 39.96 -6.39
N ASN A 2 -22.70 40.50 -7.00
CA ASN A 2 -22.71 40.86 -8.41
C ASN A 2 -22.53 39.58 -9.32
N LEU A 3 -22.69 39.75 -10.63
CA LEU A 3 -22.63 38.63 -11.60
C LEU A 3 -21.33 37.82 -11.52
N TYR A 4 -20.22 38.46 -11.22
CA TYR A 4 -18.91 37.86 -11.04
C TYR A 4 -18.89 36.83 -9.87
N TRP A 5 -19.46 37.18 -8.73
CA TRP A 5 -19.55 36.27 -7.56
C TRP A 5 -20.49 35.10 -7.79
N TRP A 6 -21.56 35.29 -8.59
CA TRP A 6 -22.40 34.19 -8.99
C TRP A 6 -21.67 33.16 -9.87
N GLY A 7 -20.79 33.65 -10.75
CA GLY A 7 -19.95 32.75 -11.56
C GLY A 7 -19.01 31.90 -10.71
N ILE A 8 -18.32 32.52 -9.74
CA ILE A 8 -17.43 31.79 -8.80
C ILE A 8 -18.25 30.83 -7.95
N PHE A 9 -19.40 31.23 -7.43
CA PHE A 9 -20.28 30.36 -6.64
C PHE A 9 -20.69 29.12 -7.44
N SER A 10 -21.15 29.31 -8.68
CA SER A 10 -21.56 28.22 -9.57
C SER A 10 -20.39 27.26 -9.88
N LEU A 11 -19.19 27.77 -10.11
CA LEU A 11 -17.99 26.95 -10.32
C LEU A 11 -17.71 26.09 -9.08
N ASN A 12 -17.66 26.69 -7.89
CA ASN A 12 -17.43 25.96 -6.65
C ASN A 12 -18.52 24.89 -6.41
N LEU A 13 -19.76 25.21 -6.72
CA LEU A 13 -20.89 24.25 -6.60
C LEU A 13 -20.67 23.03 -7.52
N LEU A 14 -20.35 23.26 -8.79
CA LEU A 14 -20.10 22.20 -9.77
C LEU A 14 -18.92 21.31 -9.36
N LEU A 15 -17.82 21.90 -8.94
CA LEU A 15 -16.62 21.16 -8.51
C LEU A 15 -16.89 20.35 -7.23
N SER A 16 -17.59 20.94 -6.27
CA SER A 16 -18.00 20.31 -5.02
C SER A 16 -18.94 19.14 -5.28
N ALA A 17 -19.95 19.31 -6.16
CA ALA A 17 -20.84 18.25 -6.58
C ALA A 17 -20.07 17.10 -7.30
N GLY A 18 -19.11 17.42 -8.18
CA GLY A 18 -18.25 16.44 -8.81
C GLY A 18 -17.45 15.61 -7.80
N MET A 19 -16.90 16.23 -6.78
CA MET A 19 -16.21 15.52 -5.69
C MET A 19 -17.17 14.60 -4.91
N MET A 20 -18.39 15.05 -4.63
CA MET A 20 -19.40 14.22 -3.97
C MET A 20 -19.77 13.01 -4.82
N LEU A 21 -19.95 13.17 -6.12
CA LEU A 21 -20.23 12.07 -7.04
C LEU A 21 -19.10 11.04 -7.09
N THR A 22 -17.83 11.47 -7.08
CA THR A 22 -16.68 10.54 -7.01
C THR A 22 -16.66 9.75 -5.70
N TYR A 23 -17.05 10.38 -4.59
CA TYR A 23 -17.17 9.71 -3.29
C TYR A 23 -18.31 8.68 -3.30
N LEU A 24 -19.47 9.03 -3.83
CA LEU A 24 -20.64 8.14 -3.87
C LEU A 24 -20.40 6.95 -4.83
N SER A 25 -19.77 7.17 -5.97
CA SER A 25 -19.44 6.09 -6.92
C SER A 25 -18.50 5.04 -6.33
N ARG A 26 -17.51 5.48 -5.52
CA ARG A 26 -16.62 4.56 -4.79
C ARG A 26 -17.38 3.73 -3.75
N ARG A 27 -18.35 4.32 -3.06
CA ARG A 27 -19.18 3.61 -2.08
C ARG A 27 -20.03 2.51 -2.71
N GLY A 28 -20.55 2.74 -3.93
CA GLY A 28 -21.33 1.74 -4.68
C GLY A 28 -20.51 0.58 -5.23
N SER A 29 -19.18 0.73 -5.32
CA SER A 29 -18.23 -0.29 -5.81
C SER A 29 -17.51 -1.03 -4.67
N LYS A 30 -18.11 -1.11 -3.48
CA LYS A 30 -17.51 -1.86 -2.38
C LYS A 30 -17.32 -3.31 -2.75
N ASN A 31 -16.15 -3.86 -2.37
CA ASN A 31 -15.94 -5.30 -2.39
C ASN A 31 -17.02 -5.99 -1.56
N ASP A 32 -17.61 -7.02 -2.10
CA ASP A 32 -18.12 -8.10 -1.28
C ASP A 32 -16.91 -8.70 -0.58
N ALA A 33 -16.65 -8.26 0.65
CA ALA A 33 -15.63 -8.88 1.48
C ALA A 33 -16.07 -10.35 1.61
N LEU A 34 -15.32 -11.23 0.94
CA LEU A 34 -15.51 -12.65 1.13
C LEU A 34 -15.15 -12.90 2.59
N SER A 35 -16.16 -13.15 3.41
CA SER A 35 -15.93 -13.62 4.77
C SER A 35 -14.97 -14.80 4.69
N PRO A 36 -13.87 -14.81 5.45
CA PRO A 36 -12.98 -15.95 5.48
C PRO A 36 -13.84 -17.18 5.79
N LYS A 37 -13.98 -18.09 4.85
CA LYS A 37 -14.48 -19.41 5.18
C LYS A 37 -13.42 -20.03 6.05
N GLU A 38 -13.82 -20.65 7.17
CA GLU A 38 -12.95 -21.55 7.91
C GLU A 38 -12.31 -22.46 6.89
N SER A 39 -11.01 -22.28 6.68
CA SER A 39 -10.31 -23.04 5.66
C SER A 39 -10.09 -24.44 6.19
N ASP A 40 -10.39 -25.42 5.38
CA ASP A 40 -9.96 -26.82 5.52
C ASP A 40 -8.43 -26.92 5.37
N SER A 41 -7.71 -26.03 6.10
CA SER A 41 -6.28 -25.74 5.90
C SER A 41 -5.35 -26.57 6.76
N THR A 42 -5.89 -27.57 7.50
CA THR A 42 -5.12 -28.35 8.47
C THR A 42 -3.98 -29.18 7.89
N ASP A 43 -3.93 -29.33 6.55
CA ASP A 43 -2.90 -30.14 5.89
C ASP A 43 -2.04 -29.38 4.87
N LYS A 44 -2.23 -28.07 4.73
CA LYS A 44 -1.50 -27.24 3.76
C LYS A 44 -0.23 -26.66 4.35
N ARG A 45 0.88 -26.75 3.59
CA ARG A 45 2.17 -26.17 3.98
C ARG A 45 2.25 -24.72 3.53
N VAL A 46 2.55 -23.83 4.47
CA VAL A 46 2.67 -22.39 4.26
C VAL A 46 4.09 -21.94 4.56
N LEU A 47 4.71 -21.21 3.63
CA LEU A 47 5.99 -20.55 3.84
C LEU A 47 5.81 -19.03 3.87
N VAL A 48 6.19 -18.41 4.97
CA VAL A 48 6.32 -16.95 5.08
C VAL A 48 7.73 -16.54 4.70
N ILE A 49 7.86 -15.71 3.68
CA ILE A 49 9.12 -15.18 3.17
C ILE A 49 9.26 -13.73 3.59
N ILE A 50 10.35 -13.41 4.31
CA ILE A 50 10.66 -12.07 4.80
C ILE A 50 11.93 -11.57 4.09
N PRO A 51 11.83 -10.79 2.99
CA PRO A 51 12.99 -10.09 2.44
C PRO A 51 13.46 -9.03 3.43
N ALA A 52 14.68 -9.14 3.94
CA ALA A 52 15.24 -8.21 4.91
C ALA A 52 16.56 -7.61 4.42
N LYS A 53 16.76 -6.31 4.66
CA LYS A 53 18.01 -5.62 4.37
C LYS A 53 18.20 -4.45 5.33
N GLY A 54 19.24 -4.52 6.17
CA GLY A 54 19.45 -3.57 7.25
C GLY A 54 18.40 -3.67 8.35
N VAL A 55 18.33 -2.67 9.21
CA VAL A 55 17.43 -2.66 10.39
C VAL A 55 16.28 -1.69 10.17
N ASP A 56 15.08 -2.22 10.12
CA ASP A 56 13.85 -1.43 10.10
C ASP A 56 13.48 -0.94 11.51
N TYR A 57 12.62 0.08 11.56
CA TYR A 57 12.13 0.62 12.83
C TYR A 57 11.42 -0.48 13.64
N GLU A 58 11.87 -0.71 14.88
CA GLU A 58 11.39 -1.76 15.77
C GLU A 58 11.35 -3.17 15.13
N LEU A 59 12.41 -3.54 14.39
CA LEU A 59 12.51 -4.79 13.65
C LEU A 59 12.24 -6.04 14.51
N ASP A 60 12.72 -6.05 15.75
CA ASP A 60 12.46 -7.12 16.73
C ASP A 60 10.97 -7.36 16.97
N LYS A 61 10.21 -6.29 17.21
CA LYS A 61 8.77 -6.39 17.44
C LYS A 61 8.01 -6.80 16.18
N ASN A 62 8.50 -6.37 15.01
CA ASN A 62 7.90 -6.74 13.73
C ASN A 62 8.09 -8.24 13.48
N LEU A 63 9.32 -8.75 13.61
CA LEU A 63 9.65 -10.16 13.45
C LEU A 63 8.90 -11.06 14.44
N ALA A 64 8.86 -10.67 15.73
CA ALA A 64 8.09 -11.38 16.74
C ALA A 64 6.61 -11.48 16.36
N SER A 65 6.00 -10.41 15.85
CA SER A 65 4.59 -10.42 15.44
C SER A 65 4.31 -11.34 14.26
N ILE A 66 5.28 -11.49 13.32
CA ILE A 66 5.15 -12.42 12.19
C ILE A 66 5.32 -13.87 12.66
N ARG A 67 6.17 -14.13 13.65
CA ARG A 67 6.37 -15.45 14.23
C ARG A 67 5.15 -15.92 15.04
N ASP A 68 4.56 -15.03 15.81
CA ASP A 68 3.53 -15.35 16.81
C ASP A 68 2.12 -15.30 16.18
N GLN A 69 1.86 -16.18 15.17
CA GLN A 69 0.56 -16.29 14.49
C GLN A 69 -0.31 -17.40 15.06
N ASP A 70 -1.63 -17.24 14.97
CA ASP A 70 -2.65 -18.24 15.34
C ASP A 70 -2.89 -19.28 14.23
N PHE A 71 -1.85 -19.65 13.50
CA PHE A 71 -1.90 -20.61 12.40
C PHE A 71 -1.06 -21.85 12.73
N GLU A 72 -1.66 -23.05 12.64
CA GLU A 72 -1.06 -24.27 13.24
C GLU A 72 0.26 -24.70 12.59
N LYS A 73 0.37 -24.64 11.25
CA LYS A 73 1.52 -25.18 10.51
C LYS A 73 2.02 -24.18 9.46
N PHE A 74 3.07 -23.46 9.78
CA PHE A 74 3.77 -22.64 8.82
C PHE A 74 5.26 -22.56 9.16
N ASP A 75 6.05 -22.33 8.13
CA ASP A 75 7.48 -22.08 8.26
C ASP A 75 7.77 -20.62 7.92
N ILE A 76 8.85 -20.09 8.49
CA ILE A 76 9.33 -18.74 8.21
C ILE A 76 10.76 -18.82 7.72
N VAL A 77 11.04 -18.11 6.64
CA VAL A 77 12.40 -17.88 6.16
C VAL A 77 12.60 -16.39 5.86
N SER A 78 13.66 -15.81 6.40
CA SER A 78 14.12 -14.49 5.97
C SER A 78 15.16 -14.65 4.87
N VAL A 79 15.21 -13.67 3.96
CA VAL A 79 16.23 -13.63 2.90
C VAL A 79 17.00 -12.33 3.02
N VAL A 80 18.31 -12.43 3.21
CA VAL A 80 19.24 -11.31 3.36
C VAL A 80 20.27 -11.29 2.23
N ASP A 81 20.93 -10.16 2.00
CA ASP A 81 21.94 -10.05 0.94
C ASP A 81 23.29 -10.72 1.32
N SER A 82 23.65 -10.75 2.62
CA SER A 82 24.85 -11.38 3.14
C SER A 82 24.69 -11.76 4.62
N GLU A 83 25.63 -12.56 5.16
CA GLU A 83 25.68 -12.91 6.59
C GLU A 83 26.04 -11.72 7.49
N GLU A 84 26.67 -10.70 6.94
CA GLU A 84 27.05 -9.46 7.63
C GLU A 84 25.91 -8.43 7.68
N ASP A 85 24.75 -8.73 7.07
CA ASP A 85 23.61 -7.82 7.13
C ASP A 85 23.17 -7.63 8.59
N GLN A 86 22.93 -6.38 8.97
CA GLN A 86 22.55 -6.02 10.35
C GLN A 86 21.27 -6.71 10.81
N ALA A 87 20.35 -7.06 9.90
CA ALA A 87 19.13 -7.80 10.21
C ALA A 87 19.43 -9.19 10.79
N VAL A 88 20.56 -9.83 10.42
CA VAL A 88 20.90 -11.20 10.84
C VAL A 88 20.95 -11.36 12.36
N SER A 89 21.45 -10.36 13.07
CA SER A 89 21.48 -10.39 14.55
C SER A 89 20.08 -10.43 15.16
N PHE A 90 19.11 -9.72 14.55
CA PHE A 90 17.70 -9.72 14.98
C PHE A 90 17.03 -11.05 14.63
N LEU A 91 17.26 -11.58 13.43
CA LEU A 91 16.72 -12.87 12.99
C LEU A 91 17.14 -14.02 13.90
N LYS A 92 18.44 -14.07 14.25
CA LYS A 92 18.98 -15.08 15.20
C LYS A 92 18.34 -14.96 16.58
N ARG A 93 18.16 -13.73 17.07
CA ARG A 93 17.53 -13.49 18.37
C ARG A 93 16.07 -13.93 18.42
N GLU A 94 15.33 -13.70 17.31
CA GLU A 94 13.93 -14.10 17.21
C GLU A 94 13.75 -15.58 16.77
N GLY A 95 14.85 -16.32 16.56
CA GLY A 95 14.78 -17.74 16.16
C GLY A 95 14.27 -17.95 14.74
N ILE A 96 14.39 -16.93 13.86
CA ILE A 96 13.96 -17.00 12.46
C ILE A 96 15.11 -17.48 11.59
N ASN A 97 14.90 -18.55 10.84
CA ASN A 97 15.86 -19.04 9.87
C ASN A 97 16.04 -18.05 8.72
N PHE A 98 17.27 -17.95 8.21
CA PHE A 98 17.54 -17.11 7.06
C PHE A 98 18.37 -17.80 6.00
N ILE A 99 18.28 -17.31 4.78
CA ILE A 99 19.11 -17.69 3.65
C ILE A 99 19.72 -16.46 3.01
N ILE A 100 20.83 -16.65 2.32
CA ILE A 100 21.44 -15.60 1.52
C ILE A 100 20.76 -15.56 0.15
N SER A 101 20.47 -14.35 -0.32
CA SER A 101 19.94 -14.09 -1.65
C SER A 101 20.90 -14.57 -2.74
N THR A 102 20.45 -15.43 -3.64
CA THR A 102 21.27 -16.04 -4.69
C THR A 102 20.74 -15.70 -6.08
N GLY A 103 21.57 -15.97 -7.10
CA GLY A 103 21.25 -15.74 -8.50
C GLY A 103 21.56 -14.32 -8.97
N ASP A 104 21.84 -14.20 -10.27
CA ASP A 104 22.08 -12.93 -10.94
C ASP A 104 20.80 -12.44 -11.59
N CYS A 105 20.48 -11.18 -11.35
CA CYS A 105 19.34 -10.53 -11.97
C CYS A 105 19.74 -9.12 -12.41
N ALA A 106 19.85 -8.94 -13.71
CA ALA A 106 20.24 -7.66 -14.29
C ALA A 106 19.17 -6.56 -14.21
N LYS A 107 17.90 -6.96 -14.11
CA LYS A 107 16.76 -6.03 -14.20
C LYS A 107 15.85 -6.02 -12.97
N CYS A 108 15.86 -7.06 -12.14
CA CYS A 108 14.95 -7.16 -10.99
C CYS A 108 15.39 -6.31 -9.81
N SER A 109 14.47 -6.08 -8.88
CA SER A 109 14.82 -5.48 -7.59
C SER A 109 15.46 -6.50 -6.65
N GLY A 110 16.23 -6.00 -5.66
CA GLY A 110 16.77 -6.84 -4.60
C GLY A 110 15.70 -7.62 -3.84
N LYS A 111 14.50 -7.03 -3.66
CA LYS A 111 13.36 -7.71 -3.06
C LYS A 111 12.85 -8.87 -3.90
N VAL A 112 12.70 -8.68 -5.22
CA VAL A 112 12.31 -9.76 -6.14
C VAL A 112 13.35 -10.86 -6.16
N LYS A 113 14.65 -10.50 -6.21
CA LYS A 113 15.77 -11.46 -6.13
C LYS A 113 15.68 -12.29 -4.84
N ALA A 114 15.45 -11.64 -3.69
CA ALA A 114 15.32 -12.31 -2.40
C ALA A 114 14.13 -13.28 -2.39
N ILE A 115 12.95 -12.86 -2.86
CA ILE A 115 11.76 -13.72 -2.93
C ILE A 115 12.04 -14.92 -3.86
N CYS A 116 12.61 -14.69 -5.05
CA CYS A 116 12.98 -15.78 -5.97
C CYS A 116 13.92 -16.80 -5.34
N SER A 117 14.92 -16.34 -4.56
CA SER A 117 15.85 -17.23 -3.86
C SER A 117 15.14 -18.19 -2.92
N ALA A 118 14.13 -17.69 -2.19
CA ALA A 118 13.30 -18.55 -1.32
C ALA A 118 12.41 -19.50 -2.12
N LEU A 119 11.72 -19.01 -3.16
CA LEU A 119 10.83 -19.82 -4.00
C LEU A 119 11.58 -20.98 -4.68
N VAL A 120 12.80 -20.74 -5.16
CA VAL A 120 13.63 -21.76 -5.79
C VAL A 120 14.17 -22.76 -4.77
N LYS A 121 14.52 -22.30 -3.56
CA LYS A 121 15.07 -23.17 -2.52
C LYS A 121 14.01 -24.03 -1.84
N PHE A 122 12.78 -23.57 -1.78
CA PHE A 122 11.66 -24.20 -1.09
C PHE A 122 10.45 -24.32 -2.03
N PRO A 123 10.49 -25.16 -3.08
CA PRO A 123 9.43 -25.22 -4.09
C PRO A 123 8.20 -26.05 -3.66
N GLU A 124 8.25 -26.69 -2.49
CA GLU A 124 7.27 -27.71 -2.07
C GLU A 124 6.08 -27.15 -1.26
N TYR A 125 5.98 -25.84 -1.06
CA TYR A 125 4.90 -25.25 -0.27
C TYR A 125 3.63 -25.01 -1.11
N ASP A 126 2.48 -25.26 -0.48
CA ASP A 126 1.17 -25.01 -1.11
C ASP A 126 0.88 -23.52 -1.24
N TYR A 127 1.30 -22.76 -0.22
CA TYR A 127 1.13 -21.31 -0.16
C TYR A 127 2.43 -20.60 0.18
N TYR A 128 2.65 -19.48 -0.47
CA TYR A 128 3.71 -18.53 -0.14
C TYR A 128 3.10 -17.22 0.33
N VAL A 129 3.66 -16.68 1.39
CA VAL A 129 3.27 -15.40 1.98
C VAL A 129 4.47 -14.48 2.00
N ILE A 130 4.35 -13.31 1.40
CA ILE A 130 5.38 -12.30 1.43
C ILE A 130 5.05 -11.30 2.54
N ALA A 131 6.01 -11.07 3.43
CA ALA A 131 5.92 -10.13 4.53
C ALA A 131 7.12 -9.18 4.50
N ASP A 132 6.91 -7.87 4.38
CA ASP A 132 8.00 -6.90 4.57
C ASP A 132 8.48 -6.92 6.02
N SER A 133 9.76 -6.65 6.24
CA SER A 133 10.38 -6.64 7.57
C SER A 133 9.97 -5.45 8.45
N ASP A 134 9.30 -4.46 7.88
CA ASP A 134 8.80 -3.27 8.59
C ASP A 134 7.33 -3.38 9.03
N ILE A 135 6.65 -4.50 8.75
CA ILE A 135 5.26 -4.69 9.15
C ILE A 135 5.13 -5.31 10.54
N ARG A 136 4.13 -4.84 11.27
CA ARG A 136 3.65 -5.48 12.51
C ARG A 136 2.25 -5.98 12.30
N VAL A 137 2.05 -7.27 12.52
CA VAL A 137 0.82 -7.98 12.23
C VAL A 137 0.10 -8.43 13.51
N GLN A 138 -1.19 -8.68 13.40
CA GLN A 138 -1.98 -9.29 14.48
C GLN A 138 -1.96 -10.83 14.36
N PRO A 139 -2.28 -11.58 15.42
CA PRO A 139 -2.22 -13.04 15.41
C PRO A 139 -3.03 -13.72 14.29
N SER A 140 -4.15 -13.13 13.87
CA SER A 140 -5.01 -13.66 12.80
C SER A 140 -4.62 -13.18 11.38
N TRP A 141 -3.44 -12.56 11.22
CA TRP A 141 -3.01 -12.04 9.92
C TRP A 141 -2.82 -13.15 8.88
N LEU A 142 -2.13 -14.22 9.27
CA LEU A 142 -1.81 -15.33 8.37
C LEU A 142 -3.07 -16.14 8.02
N SER A 143 -3.89 -16.47 9.02
CA SER A 143 -5.14 -17.20 8.84
C SER A 143 -6.12 -16.44 7.92
N GLY A 144 -6.21 -15.11 8.04
CA GLY A 144 -7.02 -14.29 7.16
C GLY A 144 -6.54 -14.28 5.72
N LEU A 145 -5.21 -14.14 5.47
CA LEU A 145 -4.65 -14.18 4.12
C LEU A 145 -4.87 -15.55 3.45
N ILE A 146 -4.56 -16.65 4.14
CA ILE A 146 -4.70 -18.01 3.62
C ILE A 146 -6.17 -18.37 3.45
N GLY A 147 -7.03 -18.02 4.42
CA GLY A 147 -8.47 -18.30 4.36
C GLY A 147 -9.14 -17.70 3.12
N SER A 148 -8.72 -16.52 2.68
CA SER A 148 -9.28 -15.93 1.45
C SER A 148 -8.88 -16.66 0.17
N LEU A 149 -7.79 -17.44 0.19
CA LEU A 149 -7.35 -18.28 -0.92
C LEU A 149 -8.08 -19.62 -1.00
N SER A 150 -9.00 -19.95 -0.10
CA SER A 150 -9.87 -21.13 -0.23
C SER A 150 -10.77 -21.05 -1.47
N ASP A 151 -11.13 -19.85 -1.91
CA ASP A 151 -11.77 -19.61 -3.21
C ASP A 151 -10.74 -19.75 -4.34
N THR A 152 -10.94 -20.77 -5.19
CA THR A 152 -10.03 -21.08 -6.32
C THR A 152 -10.01 -19.99 -7.38
N THR A 153 -10.98 -19.10 -7.43
CA THR A 153 -11.00 -17.96 -8.36
C THR A 153 -10.07 -16.82 -7.90
N ILE A 154 -9.54 -16.86 -6.66
CA ILE A 154 -8.61 -15.89 -6.14
C ILE A 154 -7.17 -16.33 -6.45
N GLY A 155 -6.42 -15.52 -7.15
CA GLY A 155 -4.99 -15.75 -7.45
C GLY A 155 -4.07 -15.28 -6.34
N VAL A 156 -4.36 -14.09 -5.80
CA VAL A 156 -3.58 -13.47 -4.73
C VAL A 156 -4.50 -12.85 -3.68
N SER A 157 -4.13 -13.06 -2.42
CA SER A 157 -4.67 -12.41 -1.25
C SER A 157 -3.70 -11.33 -0.81
N THR A 158 -4.19 -10.15 -0.48
CA THR A 158 -3.32 -9.02 -0.09
C THR A 158 -4.01 -8.11 0.92
N THR A 159 -3.20 -7.33 1.62
CA THR A 159 -3.65 -6.29 2.54
C THR A 159 -3.15 -4.92 2.09
N PHE A 160 -3.41 -3.89 2.91
CA PHE A 160 -2.75 -2.59 2.79
C PHE A 160 -2.51 -2.03 4.20
N PRO A 161 -1.32 -1.50 4.52
CA PRO A 161 -0.95 -1.17 5.90
C PRO A 161 -1.68 0.06 6.42
N ILE A 162 -1.77 0.13 7.75
CA ILE A 162 -1.99 1.37 8.47
C ILE A 162 -0.60 1.92 8.83
N PHE A 163 -0.22 3.07 8.28
CA PHE A 163 0.99 3.78 8.70
C PHE A 163 0.72 4.39 10.08
N PHE A 164 1.21 3.73 11.12
CA PHE A 164 0.91 4.11 12.49
C PHE A 164 1.94 5.11 12.99
N PRO A 165 1.54 6.32 13.44
CA PRO A 165 2.48 7.34 13.84
C PRO A 165 3.10 7.01 15.20
N ASP A 166 4.43 6.91 15.24
CA ASP A 166 5.21 6.78 16.48
C ASP A 166 6.21 7.94 16.55
N GLY A 167 5.72 9.17 16.44
CA GLY A 167 6.57 10.33 16.40
C GLY A 167 5.84 11.64 16.11
N GLY A 168 6.54 12.54 15.43
CA GLY A 168 6.15 13.91 15.18
C GLY A 168 4.99 14.10 14.19
N PHE A 169 4.86 15.34 13.72
CA PHE A 169 3.78 15.75 12.82
C PHE A 169 3.78 14.97 11.48
N TRP A 170 4.95 14.74 10.89
CA TRP A 170 5.04 14.14 9.57
C TRP A 170 4.68 12.63 9.54
N THR A 171 4.84 11.92 10.64
CA THR A 171 4.33 10.54 10.76
C THR A 171 2.81 10.50 10.73
N LYS A 172 2.14 11.52 11.29
CA LYS A 172 0.68 11.67 11.21
C LYS A 172 0.24 12.02 9.79
N VAL A 173 1.00 12.89 9.11
CA VAL A 173 0.76 13.19 7.68
C VAL A 173 0.89 11.92 6.83
N LYS A 174 1.93 11.09 7.08
CA LYS A 174 2.13 9.79 6.41
C LYS A 174 0.94 8.86 6.59
N MET A 175 0.40 8.77 7.80
CA MET A 175 -0.79 7.96 8.06
C MET A 175 -1.98 8.42 7.20
N PHE A 176 -2.30 9.72 7.20
CA PHE A 176 -3.42 10.25 6.41
C PHE A 176 -3.17 10.14 4.90
N TRP A 177 -1.92 10.33 4.47
CA TRP A 177 -1.52 10.11 3.09
C TRP A 177 -1.80 8.65 2.66
N GLY A 178 -1.48 7.67 3.49
CA GLY A 178 -1.73 6.25 3.23
C GLY A 178 -3.20 5.87 3.08
N LEU A 179 -4.15 6.64 3.64
CA LEU A 179 -5.58 6.34 3.54
C LEU A 179 -6.12 6.34 2.10
N VAL A 180 -5.44 7.00 1.17
CA VAL A 180 -5.80 6.93 -0.26
C VAL A 180 -5.59 5.53 -0.80
N GLY A 181 -4.43 4.90 -0.51
CA GLY A 181 -4.15 3.51 -0.88
C GLY A 181 -5.19 2.55 -0.30
N GLN A 182 -5.54 2.73 0.98
CA GLN A 182 -6.61 1.94 1.61
C GLN A 182 -7.96 2.10 0.89
N SER A 183 -8.33 3.33 0.54
CA SER A 183 -9.58 3.60 -0.20
C SER A 183 -9.56 3.00 -1.61
N MET A 184 -8.39 2.92 -2.25
CA MET A 184 -8.23 2.24 -3.55
C MET A 184 -8.43 0.72 -3.42
N MET A 185 -7.95 0.11 -2.33
CA MET A 185 -8.08 -1.32 -2.08
C MET A 185 -9.54 -1.76 -1.85
N GLU A 186 -10.39 -0.89 -1.36
CA GLU A 186 -11.82 -1.18 -1.11
C GLU A 186 -12.67 -1.16 -2.38
N SER A 187 -12.15 -0.76 -3.53
CA SER A 187 -12.86 -0.70 -4.80
C SER A 187 -12.34 -1.73 -5.80
N ASN A 188 -13.24 -2.51 -6.39
CA ASN A 188 -12.89 -3.47 -7.43
C ASN A 188 -12.24 -2.83 -8.67
N LEU A 189 -12.50 -1.53 -8.92
CA LEU A 189 -11.97 -0.80 -10.06
C LEU A 189 -10.51 -0.34 -9.85
N THR A 190 -10.12 -0.10 -8.58
CA THR A 190 -8.81 0.50 -8.26
C THR A 190 -7.92 -0.39 -7.41
N LYS A 191 -8.42 -1.56 -7.00
CA LYS A 191 -7.69 -2.53 -6.19
C LYS A 191 -6.39 -2.95 -6.86
N PHE A 192 -5.36 -3.04 -6.05
CA PHE A 192 -4.03 -3.49 -6.46
C PHE A 192 -3.49 -4.54 -5.47
N VAL A 193 -2.39 -5.16 -5.79
CA VAL A 193 -1.63 -6.00 -4.85
C VAL A 193 -0.64 -5.11 -4.13
N TRP A 194 -0.47 -5.30 -2.81
CA TRP A 194 0.58 -4.66 -2.03
C TRP A 194 1.60 -5.70 -1.58
N GLY A 195 2.83 -5.56 -2.05
CA GLY A 195 3.90 -6.53 -1.86
C GLY A 195 4.39 -6.69 -0.42
N GLY A 196 4.07 -5.74 0.47
CA GLY A 196 4.45 -5.81 1.89
C GLY A 196 3.65 -6.83 2.71
N SER A 197 2.50 -7.30 2.19
CA SER A 197 1.69 -8.37 2.80
C SER A 197 0.77 -8.96 1.74
N MET A 198 1.20 -10.06 1.14
CA MET A 198 0.42 -10.80 0.14
C MET A 198 0.66 -12.30 0.27
N ALA A 199 -0.33 -13.09 -0.10
CA ALA A 199 -0.25 -14.54 -0.16
C ALA A 199 -0.77 -15.06 -1.50
N PHE A 200 -0.19 -16.13 -1.99
CA PHE A 200 -0.61 -16.80 -3.22
C PHE A 200 -0.31 -18.30 -3.17
N ARG A 201 -1.02 -19.08 -4.00
CA ARG A 201 -0.72 -20.51 -4.13
C ARG A 201 0.58 -20.74 -4.89
N GLY A 202 1.35 -21.76 -4.52
CA GLY A 202 2.55 -22.16 -5.25
C GLY A 202 2.27 -22.40 -6.74
N ALA A 203 1.13 -22.97 -7.08
CA ALA A 203 0.68 -23.20 -8.45
C ALA A 203 0.44 -21.91 -9.28
N LEU A 204 0.38 -20.74 -8.66
CA LEU A 204 0.29 -19.46 -9.38
C LEU A 204 1.56 -19.22 -10.21
N LEU A 205 2.73 -19.58 -9.68
CA LEU A 205 4.03 -19.37 -10.29
C LEU A 205 4.53 -20.65 -10.98
N ASP A 206 3.91 -20.99 -12.11
CA ASP A 206 4.48 -21.99 -13.02
C ASP A 206 5.83 -21.49 -13.58
N LYS A 207 6.52 -22.34 -14.34
CA LYS A 207 7.87 -22.04 -14.84
C LYS A 207 7.96 -20.72 -15.62
N GLU A 208 6.95 -20.42 -16.43
CA GLU A 208 6.92 -19.19 -17.24
C GLU A 208 6.64 -17.95 -16.36
N SER A 209 5.64 -18.06 -15.49
CA SER A 209 5.30 -17.01 -14.53
C SER A 209 6.45 -16.70 -13.57
N LEU A 210 7.15 -17.73 -13.08
CA LEU A 210 8.31 -17.55 -12.21
C LEU A 210 9.46 -16.85 -12.95
N LYS A 211 9.70 -17.19 -14.22
CA LYS A 211 10.68 -16.49 -15.05
C LYS A 211 10.30 -15.00 -15.19
N PHE A 212 9.05 -14.71 -15.56
CA PHE A 212 8.57 -13.33 -15.65
C PHE A 212 8.71 -12.58 -14.31
N PHE A 213 8.35 -13.22 -13.20
CA PHE A 213 8.49 -12.66 -11.86
C PHE A 213 9.96 -12.33 -11.54
N SER A 214 10.89 -13.26 -11.85
CA SER A 214 12.32 -13.11 -11.55
C SER A 214 13.00 -11.95 -12.31
N GLU A 215 12.43 -11.51 -13.42
CA GLU A 215 12.93 -10.40 -14.24
C GLU A 215 12.24 -9.05 -13.91
N SER A 216 11.28 -9.05 -12.98
CA SER A 216 10.46 -7.88 -12.66
C SER A 216 11.11 -6.96 -11.64
N VAL A 217 10.87 -5.65 -11.75
CA VAL A 217 11.35 -4.66 -10.76
C VAL A 217 10.47 -4.67 -9.49
N SER A 218 9.18 -4.94 -9.62
CA SER A 218 8.21 -4.88 -8.53
C SER A 218 7.52 -6.22 -8.38
N ASP A 219 7.61 -6.80 -7.18
CA ASP A 219 7.00 -8.08 -6.81
C ASP A 219 5.46 -8.02 -6.90
N ASP A 220 4.85 -6.98 -6.40
CA ASP A 220 3.41 -6.80 -6.36
C ASP A 220 2.78 -6.55 -7.75
N ILE A 221 3.43 -5.74 -8.59
CA ILE A 221 2.99 -5.53 -9.97
C ILE A 221 3.12 -6.83 -10.78
N ALA A 222 4.17 -7.60 -10.57
CA ALA A 222 4.37 -8.88 -11.24
C ALA A 222 3.29 -9.90 -10.86
N ILE A 223 3.02 -10.09 -9.57
CA ILE A 223 1.97 -10.99 -9.07
C ILE A 223 0.58 -10.55 -9.54
N LEU A 224 0.31 -9.23 -9.53
CA LEU A 224 -0.94 -8.69 -10.08
C LEU A 224 -1.12 -9.05 -11.56
N LYS A 225 -0.06 -8.89 -12.38
CA LYS A 225 -0.11 -9.17 -13.81
C LYS A 225 -0.30 -10.66 -14.07
N ILE A 226 0.48 -11.53 -13.41
CA ILE A 226 0.36 -12.99 -13.50
C ILE A 226 -1.07 -13.45 -13.13
N SER A 227 -1.62 -12.93 -12.02
CA SER A 227 -2.98 -13.28 -11.60
C SER A 227 -4.01 -12.90 -12.65
N LYS A 228 -3.91 -11.70 -13.23
CA LYS A 228 -4.83 -11.21 -14.29
C LYS A 228 -4.71 -12.02 -15.58
N GLU A 229 -3.50 -12.35 -16.01
CA GLU A 229 -3.25 -13.17 -17.22
C GLU A 229 -3.84 -14.58 -17.08
N LYS A 230 -3.89 -15.11 -15.86
CA LYS A 230 -4.54 -16.40 -15.54
C LYS A 230 -6.05 -16.25 -15.28
N GLY A 231 -6.65 -15.07 -15.46
CA GLY A 231 -8.08 -14.82 -15.21
C GLY A 231 -8.49 -14.86 -13.74
N LEU A 232 -7.53 -14.77 -12.82
CA LEU A 232 -7.76 -14.86 -11.38
C LEU A 232 -7.99 -13.48 -10.77
N LYS A 233 -8.79 -13.45 -9.69
CA LYS A 233 -9.16 -12.25 -8.95
C LYS A 233 -8.14 -11.94 -7.84
N ILE A 234 -8.20 -10.71 -7.33
CA ILE A 234 -7.45 -10.26 -6.16
C ILE A 234 -8.42 -10.19 -4.97
N SER A 235 -8.05 -10.78 -3.85
CA SER A 235 -8.74 -10.64 -2.58
C SER A 235 -8.05 -9.59 -1.72
N TYR A 236 -8.80 -8.59 -1.26
CA TYR A 236 -8.34 -7.65 -0.23
C TYR A 236 -8.89 -8.08 1.13
N VAL A 237 -8.00 -8.29 2.11
CA VAL A 237 -8.33 -8.78 3.46
C VAL A 237 -8.12 -7.66 4.47
N PRO A 238 -9.10 -6.77 4.68
CA PRO A 238 -8.96 -5.61 5.56
C PRO A 238 -8.77 -6.00 7.04
N GLU A 239 -9.22 -7.18 7.46
CA GLU A 239 -9.08 -7.70 8.82
C GLU A 239 -7.64 -8.06 9.14
N SER A 240 -6.86 -8.45 8.13
CA SER A 240 -5.44 -8.81 8.25
C SER A 240 -4.48 -7.65 7.99
N ARG A 241 -4.93 -6.40 8.08
CA ARG A 241 -4.08 -5.23 7.81
C ARG A 241 -2.94 -5.11 8.80
N PRO A 242 -1.69 -5.06 8.33
CA PRO A 242 -0.55 -4.79 9.17
C PRO A 242 -0.48 -3.32 9.58
N ARG A 243 0.33 -3.04 10.60
CA ARG A 243 0.74 -1.69 10.99
C ARG A 243 2.19 -1.49 10.59
N ILE A 244 2.52 -0.33 10.04
CA ILE A 244 3.90 0.12 9.84
C ILE A 244 4.12 1.29 10.79
N TYR A 245 5.02 1.11 11.74
CA TYR A 245 5.44 2.16 12.67
C TYR A 245 6.60 2.94 12.07
N SER A 246 6.58 4.23 12.23
CA SER A 246 7.67 5.08 11.77
C SER A 246 7.75 6.39 12.54
N ASN A 247 8.94 6.96 12.58
CA ASN A 247 9.21 8.29 13.14
C ASN A 247 9.89 9.14 12.06
N ASP A 248 9.11 9.57 11.07
CA ASP A 248 9.62 10.32 9.92
C ASP A 248 9.67 11.83 10.23
N ASP A 249 10.73 12.47 9.77
CA ASP A 249 10.79 13.92 9.55
C ASP A 249 10.22 14.28 8.17
N PHE A 250 10.21 15.59 7.85
CA PHE A 250 9.67 16.06 6.57
C PHE A 250 10.41 15.52 5.35
N PRO A 251 11.76 15.57 5.27
CA PRO A 251 12.51 15.03 4.15
C PRO A 251 12.27 13.54 3.92
N THR A 252 12.29 12.75 4.98
CA THR A 252 12.06 11.30 4.94
C THR A 252 10.66 10.97 4.45
N PHE A 253 9.64 11.65 5.00
CA PHE A 253 8.25 11.50 4.54
C PHE A 253 8.10 11.88 3.06
N LEU A 254 8.67 13.03 2.65
CA LEU A 254 8.50 13.53 1.28
C LEU A 254 9.18 12.62 0.24
N GLU A 255 10.37 12.12 0.55
CA GLU A 255 11.07 11.14 -0.30
C GLU A 255 10.27 9.83 -0.40
N TRP A 256 9.82 9.30 0.73
CA TRP A 256 9.04 8.09 0.77
C TRP A 256 7.73 8.23 -0.03
N SER A 257 6.94 9.28 0.20
CA SER A 257 5.66 9.51 -0.47
C SER A 257 5.80 9.75 -1.97
N SER A 258 6.85 10.49 -2.37
CA SER A 258 7.17 10.74 -3.79
C SER A 258 7.59 9.43 -4.49
N ARG A 259 8.34 8.56 -3.82
CA ARG A 259 8.74 7.24 -4.34
C ARG A 259 7.54 6.32 -4.50
N GLN A 260 6.64 6.24 -3.51
CA GLN A 260 5.41 5.44 -3.61
C GLN A 260 4.52 5.91 -4.77
N THR A 261 4.39 7.23 -4.94
CA THR A 261 3.63 7.82 -6.05
C THR A 261 4.26 7.52 -7.41
N ALA A 262 5.60 7.56 -7.52
CA ALA A 262 6.30 7.21 -8.76
C ALA A 262 6.03 5.75 -9.17
N PHE A 263 6.10 4.79 -8.25
CA PHE A 263 5.74 3.39 -8.53
C PHE A 263 4.26 3.25 -8.96
N SER A 264 3.35 3.97 -8.31
CA SER A 264 1.93 3.96 -8.67
C SER A 264 1.68 4.52 -10.09
N ILE A 265 2.40 5.56 -10.51
CA ILE A 265 2.32 6.13 -11.86
C ILE A 265 2.96 5.17 -12.87
N TYR A 266 4.07 4.52 -12.51
CA TYR A 266 4.71 3.51 -13.35
C TYR A 266 3.78 2.33 -13.64
N SER A 267 3.03 1.87 -12.63
CA SER A 267 2.06 0.78 -12.80
C SER A 267 0.88 1.15 -13.71
N THR A 268 0.42 2.41 -13.69
CA THR A 268 -0.65 2.91 -14.56
C THR A 268 -0.65 4.43 -14.72
N ASN A 269 -0.71 4.92 -15.97
CA ASN A 269 -0.83 6.35 -16.28
C ASN A 269 -2.12 6.99 -15.73
N ASN A 270 -3.15 6.19 -15.48
CA ASN A 270 -4.40 6.68 -14.94
C ASN A 270 -4.23 7.24 -13.52
N THR A 271 -3.30 6.71 -12.73
CA THR A 271 -2.98 7.26 -11.39
C THR A 271 -2.60 8.73 -11.47
N PHE A 272 -1.73 9.11 -12.42
CA PHE A 272 -1.37 10.53 -12.62
C PHE A 272 -2.57 11.35 -13.10
N ARG A 273 -3.26 10.92 -14.16
CA ARG A 273 -4.35 11.68 -14.78
C ARG A 273 -5.51 11.97 -13.81
N PHE A 274 -6.00 10.95 -13.13
CA PHE A 274 -7.10 11.13 -12.17
C PHE A 274 -6.63 11.83 -10.89
N GLY A 275 -5.45 11.51 -10.41
CA GLY A 275 -4.89 12.13 -9.21
C GLY A 275 -4.67 13.62 -9.38
N ILE A 276 -4.04 14.06 -10.48
CA ILE A 276 -3.76 15.48 -10.70
C ILE A 276 -5.04 16.31 -10.81
N ILE A 277 -6.06 15.80 -11.52
CA ILE A 277 -7.36 16.47 -11.63
C ILE A 277 -8.02 16.55 -10.25
N TYR A 278 -8.14 15.43 -9.55
CA TYR A 278 -8.83 15.36 -8.26
C TYR A 278 -8.18 16.27 -7.22
N TYR A 279 -6.85 16.21 -7.08
CA TYR A 279 -6.17 17.02 -6.05
C TYR A 279 -6.04 18.49 -6.42
N THR A 280 -5.99 18.83 -7.71
CA THR A 280 -6.07 20.24 -8.14
C THR A 280 -7.43 20.84 -7.82
N VAL A 281 -8.52 20.10 -8.07
CA VAL A 281 -9.88 20.52 -7.67
C VAL A 281 -9.98 20.66 -6.14
N ALA A 282 -9.45 19.68 -5.39
CA ALA A 282 -9.45 19.75 -3.92
C ALA A 282 -8.66 20.94 -3.40
N ALA A 283 -7.46 21.19 -3.92
CA ALA A 283 -6.63 22.34 -3.53
C ALA A 283 -7.32 23.67 -3.86
N TYR A 284 -7.92 23.78 -5.04
CA TYR A 284 -8.69 24.95 -5.43
C TYR A 284 -9.87 25.19 -4.49
N LEU A 285 -10.68 24.17 -4.20
CA LEU A 285 -11.83 24.28 -3.28
C LEU A 285 -11.40 24.68 -1.86
N VAL A 286 -10.27 24.15 -1.38
CA VAL A 286 -9.74 24.54 -0.06
C VAL A 286 -9.42 26.04 -0.04
N ILE A 287 -8.64 26.55 -1.01
CA ILE A 287 -8.27 27.96 -1.06
C ILE A 287 -9.49 28.85 -1.31
N SER A 288 -10.26 28.56 -2.36
CA SER A 288 -11.38 29.40 -2.77
C SER A 288 -12.47 29.48 -1.69
N SER A 289 -12.79 28.36 -1.03
CA SER A 289 -13.78 28.35 0.03
C SER A 289 -13.36 29.18 1.23
N LEU A 290 -12.09 29.08 1.66
CA LEU A 290 -11.58 29.86 2.78
C LEU A 290 -11.48 31.36 2.44
N VAL A 291 -10.93 31.70 1.28
CA VAL A 291 -10.78 33.08 0.85
C VAL A 291 -12.14 33.75 0.67
N PHE A 292 -13.05 33.12 -0.06
CA PHE A 292 -14.36 33.69 -0.31
C PHE A 292 -15.30 33.67 0.90
N ALA A 293 -15.07 32.76 1.85
CA ALA A 293 -15.77 32.82 3.13
C ALA A 293 -15.44 34.08 3.92
N VAL A 294 -14.19 34.52 3.89
CA VAL A 294 -13.73 35.74 4.59
C VAL A 294 -14.14 36.99 3.84
N PHE A 295 -13.94 37.06 2.52
CA PHE A 295 -14.08 38.32 1.77
C PHE A 295 -15.45 38.51 1.12
N VAL A 296 -16.28 37.45 1.01
CA VAL A 296 -17.58 37.51 0.34
C VAL A 296 -18.72 37.05 1.24
N ASN A 297 -18.75 35.78 1.61
CA ASN A 297 -19.81 35.24 2.46
C ASN A 297 -19.41 33.87 3.00
N GLY A 298 -19.67 33.64 4.29
CA GLY A 298 -19.37 32.36 4.96
C GLY A 298 -20.01 31.11 4.32
N ILE A 299 -21.03 31.28 3.46
CA ILE A 299 -21.66 30.16 2.72
C ILE A 299 -20.65 29.39 1.86
N PHE A 300 -19.54 30.00 1.43
CA PHE A 300 -18.51 29.34 0.65
C PHE A 300 -17.84 28.18 1.39
N LEU A 301 -17.88 28.14 2.73
CA LEU A 301 -17.40 26.99 3.50
C LEU A 301 -18.16 25.69 3.21
N LEU A 302 -19.41 25.79 2.75
CA LEU A 302 -20.20 24.61 2.40
C LEU A 302 -19.59 23.81 1.24
N PHE A 303 -18.81 24.44 0.36
CA PHE A 303 -18.15 23.75 -0.75
C PHE A 303 -17.00 22.84 -0.29
N LEU A 304 -16.54 22.94 0.96
CA LEU A 304 -15.60 22.01 1.57
C LEU A 304 -16.26 20.72 2.05
N LEU A 305 -17.60 20.66 2.21
CA LEU A 305 -18.29 19.51 2.79
C LEU A 305 -17.97 18.20 2.10
N PRO A 306 -17.99 18.04 0.76
CA PRO A 306 -17.66 16.77 0.11
C PRO A 306 -16.23 16.30 0.41
N TYR A 307 -15.29 17.23 0.44
CA TYR A 307 -13.90 16.94 0.77
C TYR A 307 -13.75 16.51 2.24
N ILE A 308 -14.38 17.24 3.17
CA ILE A 308 -14.37 16.92 4.61
C ILE A 308 -15.05 15.56 4.86
N VAL A 309 -16.23 15.32 4.27
CA VAL A 309 -16.96 14.05 4.43
C VAL A 309 -16.14 12.86 3.95
N ASN A 310 -15.52 12.97 2.77
CA ASN A 310 -14.65 11.92 2.26
C ASN A 310 -13.45 11.67 3.18
N SER A 311 -12.85 12.73 3.67
CA SER A 311 -11.71 12.69 4.57
C SER A 311 -12.05 12.11 5.95
N VAL A 312 -13.18 12.52 6.55
CA VAL A 312 -13.67 11.96 7.83
C VAL A 312 -14.00 10.47 7.69
N ASN A 313 -14.68 10.08 6.61
CA ASN A 313 -14.99 8.67 6.36
C ASN A 313 -13.73 7.80 6.24
N SER A 314 -12.67 8.34 5.65
CA SER A 314 -11.38 7.65 5.58
C SER A 314 -10.72 7.54 6.96
N GLN A 315 -10.81 8.60 7.78
CA GLN A 315 -10.23 8.63 9.12
C GLN A 315 -10.92 7.66 10.09
N MET A 316 -12.24 7.48 9.99
CA MET A 316 -12.97 6.53 10.86
C MET A 316 -12.44 5.09 10.79
N LYS A 317 -11.60 4.80 9.82
CA LYS A 317 -10.95 3.49 9.62
C LYS A 317 -9.63 3.33 10.37
N VAL A 318 -9.14 4.39 11.03
CA VAL A 318 -7.90 4.37 11.81
C VAL A 318 -8.16 4.87 13.23
N PRO A 319 -7.52 4.29 14.25
CA PRO A 319 -7.76 4.62 15.66
C PRO A 319 -7.02 5.89 16.09
N VAL A 320 -7.35 7.04 15.49
CA VAL A 320 -6.70 8.33 15.78
C VAL A 320 -7.71 9.41 16.09
N LYS A 321 -7.38 10.33 16.99
CA LYS A 321 -8.26 11.44 17.38
C LYS A 321 -8.52 12.40 16.23
N VAL A 322 -9.78 12.84 16.07
CA VAL A 322 -10.27 13.75 15.00
C VAL A 322 -9.41 15.02 14.84
N TRP A 323 -8.86 15.55 15.91
CA TRP A 323 -8.05 16.77 15.87
C TRP A 323 -6.79 16.68 15.01
N TYR A 324 -6.15 15.50 14.95
CA TYR A 324 -4.99 15.29 14.06
C TYR A 324 -5.38 15.36 12.60
N PHE A 325 -6.57 14.87 12.28
CA PHE A 325 -7.13 14.94 10.96
C PHE A 325 -7.33 16.37 10.48
N LEU A 326 -7.96 17.23 11.29
CA LEU A 326 -8.22 18.62 10.92
C LEU A 326 -6.92 19.40 10.61
N SER A 327 -5.83 19.11 11.33
CA SER A 327 -4.53 19.75 11.08
C SER A 327 -3.85 19.32 9.78
N VAL A 328 -4.16 18.12 9.27
CA VAL A 328 -3.48 17.54 8.10
C VAL A 328 -4.32 17.63 6.82
N THR A 329 -5.64 17.53 6.94
CA THR A 329 -6.56 17.46 5.79
C THR A 329 -6.33 18.58 4.78
N PHE A 330 -6.15 19.82 5.24
CA PHE A 330 -6.03 20.96 4.33
C PHE A 330 -4.70 21.05 3.60
N ILE A 331 -3.64 20.39 4.07
CA ILE A 331 -2.33 20.37 3.39
C ILE A 331 -2.16 19.19 2.44
N LEU A 332 -2.91 18.12 2.64
CA LEU A 332 -2.78 16.88 1.84
C LEU A 332 -2.92 17.09 0.32
N PRO A 333 -3.87 17.88 -0.21
CA PRO A 333 -4.00 18.06 -1.66
C PRO A 333 -2.72 18.59 -2.29
N TYR A 334 -2.01 19.50 -1.62
CA TYR A 334 -0.77 20.11 -2.12
C TYR A 334 0.38 19.11 -2.10
N ILE A 335 0.45 18.28 -1.06
CA ILE A 335 1.44 17.19 -0.97
C ILE A 335 1.22 16.18 -2.10
N TYR A 336 -0.03 15.79 -2.37
CA TYR A 336 -0.34 14.87 -3.47
C TYR A 336 -0.02 15.46 -4.84
N ILE A 337 -0.33 16.75 -5.08
CA ILE A 337 0.05 17.43 -6.33
C ILE A 337 1.58 17.39 -6.49
N TRP A 338 2.32 17.75 -5.44
CA TRP A 338 3.78 17.67 -5.44
C TRP A 338 4.29 16.27 -5.78
N ASN A 339 3.79 15.25 -5.08
CA ASN A 339 4.18 13.86 -5.29
C ASN A 339 3.86 13.38 -6.71
N LEU A 340 2.71 13.78 -7.29
CA LEU A 340 2.32 13.44 -8.65
C LEU A 340 3.25 14.07 -9.68
N ILE A 341 3.60 15.34 -9.51
CA ILE A 341 4.53 16.06 -10.41
C ILE A 341 5.92 15.43 -10.31
N VAL A 342 6.45 15.26 -9.11
CA VAL A 342 7.77 14.64 -8.88
C VAL A 342 7.78 13.20 -9.38
N GLY A 343 6.73 12.41 -9.08
CA GLY A 343 6.61 11.02 -9.52
C GLY A 343 6.56 10.85 -11.03
N MET A 344 5.91 11.79 -11.74
CA MET A 344 5.81 11.77 -13.20
C MET A 344 7.15 12.03 -13.91
N VAL A 345 8.00 12.88 -13.33
CA VAL A 345 9.31 13.21 -13.91
C VAL A 345 10.43 12.29 -13.42
N ARG A 346 10.18 11.52 -12.36
CA ARG A 346 11.17 10.64 -11.73
C ARG A 346 11.40 9.40 -12.60
N LYS A 347 12.60 9.29 -13.17
CA LYS A 347 13.02 8.14 -13.99
C LYS A 347 13.78 7.07 -13.19
N LYS A 348 14.31 7.44 -12.03
CA LYS A 348 15.10 6.54 -11.18
C LYS A 348 14.63 6.64 -9.72
N VAL A 349 14.60 5.51 -9.05
CA VAL A 349 14.27 5.40 -7.65
C VAL A 349 15.48 4.82 -6.91
N HIS A 350 15.90 5.50 -5.85
CA HIS A 350 16.91 5.00 -4.91
C HIS A 350 16.17 4.27 -3.77
N TRP A 351 16.50 3.02 -3.55
CA TRP A 351 15.91 2.24 -2.47
C TRP A 351 16.92 1.25 -1.89
N ARG A 352 17.18 1.38 -0.59
CA ARG A 352 18.10 0.51 0.16
C ARG A 352 19.47 0.33 -0.52
N GLY A 353 20.07 1.44 -0.96
CA GLY A 353 21.40 1.46 -1.60
C GLY A 353 21.44 1.03 -3.07
N SER A 354 20.29 0.65 -3.64
CA SER A 354 20.17 0.30 -5.06
C SER A 354 19.42 1.37 -5.84
N VAL A 355 19.71 1.48 -7.16
CA VAL A 355 19.08 2.42 -8.08
C VAL A 355 18.26 1.64 -9.10
N TYR A 356 16.97 1.88 -9.16
CA TYR A 356 16.04 1.24 -10.09
C TYR A 356 15.57 2.22 -11.15
N SER A 357 15.59 1.80 -12.43
CA SER A 357 14.99 2.58 -13.52
C SER A 357 13.50 2.32 -13.60
N LEU A 358 12.71 3.37 -13.70
CA LEU A 358 11.25 3.33 -13.93
C LEU A 358 10.94 3.55 -15.42
N SER A 359 11.80 3.11 -16.36
CA SER A 359 11.46 3.16 -17.79
C SER A 359 10.35 2.15 -18.11
N LYS A 360 9.33 2.61 -18.82
CA LYS A 360 8.40 1.73 -19.53
C LYS A 360 9.13 1.33 -20.82
N ASP A 361 9.67 0.11 -20.87
CA ASP A 361 10.11 -0.49 -22.13
C ASP A 361 8.89 -0.92 -22.93
#